data_a72ecad74079958b4464e794a8cb5b32
#
_entry.id   a72ecad74079958b4464e794a8cb5b32
#
_cell.length_a   1.000
_cell.length_b   1.000
_cell.length_c   1.000
_cell.angle_alpha   90.00
_cell.angle_beta   90.00
_cell.angle_gamma   90.00
#
_symmetry.space_group_name_H-M   'P 1'
#
loop_
_entity.id
_entity.type
_entity.pdbx_description
1 polymer ?
#
loop_
_entity_poly.entity_id
_entity_poly.type
_entity_poly.pdbx_seq_one_letter_code
_entity_poly.pdbx_strand_id
1 'polypeptide(L)'
;MNINNQCYRHERISTHNKYDNQIIFPNVDMTYVLIMVGSKYEERVRRQLNDYPFTRNIYLQWNYGFKNCSKHLAKQKTDLDLSDAYMIAFSHAIQYNYDRILILEDDFVVNEITNVDRKNIYDFLEIYNPQILTLGSVITKSSDKYYLNNNFLQIYYKNGTHAMIYNKYIINKLYKELYNNILDIDKLTCNITNNTFKIYSYKLPLIIQLFPKTENRSNWHSNKFKQFVSDFLIWILGLDNEKRYKKTYKLIHDIHFEKKYKILKKILNKIN
;
A
#
# COMPACT_ATOMS: atom_id res chain seq x y z
N MET A 1 18.18 -14.08 15.81
CA MET A 1 18.83 -13.07 14.97
C MET A 1 18.40 -11.71 15.47
N ASN A 2 19.31 -10.90 16.01
CA ASN A 2 18.97 -9.55 16.46
C ASN A 2 18.83 -8.64 15.22
N ILE A 3 17.61 -8.55 14.68
CA ILE A 3 17.26 -7.43 13.82
C ILE A 3 17.35 -6.20 14.70
N ASN A 4 18.07 -5.19 14.27
CA ASN A 4 18.34 -4.01 15.05
C ASN A 4 17.05 -3.19 15.25
N ASN A 5 16.22 -3.64 16.20
CA ASN A 5 14.91 -3.06 16.52
C ASN A 5 14.98 -1.62 17.06
N GLN A 6 16.19 -1.08 17.29
CA GLN A 6 16.37 0.25 17.83
C GLN A 6 15.85 1.37 16.93
N CYS A 7 15.78 1.12 15.61
CA CYS A 7 15.27 2.09 14.64
C CYS A 7 13.76 2.04 14.45
N TYR A 8 13.08 1.15 15.18
CA TYR A 8 11.63 0.97 15.08
C TYR A 8 10.99 0.89 16.47
N ARG A 9 9.80 1.44 16.58
CA ARG A 9 8.92 1.29 17.73
C ARG A 9 7.57 0.79 17.27
N HIS A 10 7.05 -0.23 17.92
CA HIS A 10 5.70 -0.73 17.68
C HIS A 10 4.77 -0.22 18.78
N GLU A 11 3.67 0.38 18.38
CA GLU A 11 2.57 0.79 19.22
C GLU A 11 1.32 0.01 18.84
N ARG A 12 0.81 -0.82 19.74
CA ARG A 12 -0.43 -1.53 19.50
C ARG A 12 -1.62 -0.61 19.74
N ILE A 13 -2.47 -0.46 18.73
CA ILE A 13 -3.77 0.17 18.88
C ILE A 13 -4.78 -0.92 19.18
N SER A 14 -5.36 -0.86 20.36
CA SER A 14 -6.42 -1.78 20.75
C SER A 14 -7.73 -1.26 20.20
N THR A 15 -8.30 -1.96 19.24
CA THR A 15 -9.67 -1.71 18.75
C THR A 15 -10.67 -2.39 19.70
N HIS A 16 -10.65 -1.99 21.00
CA HIS A 16 -11.44 -2.70 21.99
C HIS A 16 -12.95 -2.65 21.75
N ASN A 17 -13.56 -3.83 21.78
CA ASN A 17 -14.95 -4.21 22.15
C ASN A 17 -16.15 -3.40 21.65
N LYS A 18 -16.00 -2.15 21.23
CA LYS A 18 -17.10 -1.38 20.64
C LYS A 18 -17.43 -1.76 19.19
N TYR A 19 -16.52 -2.48 18.50
CA TYR A 19 -16.54 -2.57 17.04
C TYR A 19 -16.31 -3.99 16.49
N ASP A 20 -16.46 -5.05 17.29
CA ASP A 20 -16.26 -6.42 16.78
C ASP A 20 -17.12 -6.73 15.54
N ASN A 21 -18.33 -6.16 15.47
CA ASN A 21 -19.21 -6.28 14.31
C ASN A 21 -18.86 -5.31 13.15
N GLN A 22 -17.86 -4.46 13.33
CA GLN A 22 -17.48 -3.42 12.35
C GLN A 22 -16.08 -3.65 11.74
N ILE A 23 -15.37 -4.70 12.17
CA ILE A 23 -14.07 -5.03 11.60
C ILE A 23 -14.20 -5.24 10.09
N ILE A 24 -13.36 -4.56 9.33
CA ILE A 24 -13.47 -4.53 7.86
C ILE A 24 -12.98 -5.85 7.27
N PHE A 25 -11.84 -6.35 7.75
CA PHE A 25 -11.20 -7.57 7.27
C PHE A 25 -10.99 -8.55 8.42
N PRO A 26 -12.04 -9.29 8.86
CA PRO A 26 -11.98 -10.16 10.03
C PRO A 26 -11.08 -11.39 9.84
N ASN A 27 -10.79 -11.77 8.60
CA ASN A 27 -9.90 -12.86 8.23
C ASN A 27 -8.46 -12.40 7.87
N VAL A 28 -8.10 -11.21 8.30
CA VAL A 28 -6.72 -10.69 8.28
C VAL A 28 -6.27 -10.52 9.74
N ASP A 29 -5.15 -11.12 10.11
CA ASP A 29 -4.70 -11.22 11.50
C ASP A 29 -4.24 -9.89 12.08
N MET A 30 -3.59 -9.07 11.24
CA MET A 30 -2.91 -7.87 11.69
C MET A 30 -2.91 -6.79 10.62
N THR A 31 -3.08 -5.54 11.03
CA THR A 31 -2.77 -4.35 10.22
C THR A 31 -1.49 -3.69 10.75
N TYR A 32 -0.52 -3.49 9.88
CA TYR A 32 0.63 -2.63 10.13
C TYR A 32 0.44 -1.30 9.43
N VAL A 33 0.64 -0.21 10.14
CA VAL A 33 0.73 1.12 9.54
C VAL A 33 2.17 1.60 9.67
N LEU A 34 2.85 1.72 8.54
CA LEU A 34 4.23 2.21 8.48
C LEU A 34 4.19 3.74 8.56
N ILE A 35 4.76 4.31 9.62
CA ILE A 35 4.72 5.74 9.88
C ILE A 35 6.10 6.25 10.33
N MET A 36 6.51 7.40 9.80
CA MET A 36 7.73 8.06 10.25
C MET A 36 7.54 8.76 11.59
N VAL A 37 8.53 8.66 12.48
CA VAL A 37 8.53 9.42 13.72
C VAL A 37 8.52 10.92 13.40
N GLY A 38 7.60 11.66 14.02
CA GLY A 38 7.37 13.08 13.73
C GLY A 38 6.61 13.35 12.44
N SER A 39 5.97 12.33 11.87
CA SER A 39 5.12 12.50 10.67
C SER A 39 3.96 13.44 10.97
N LYS A 40 3.78 14.46 10.14
CA LYS A 40 2.61 15.36 10.18
C LYS A 40 1.29 14.68 9.86
N TYR A 41 1.33 13.40 9.47
CA TYR A 41 0.15 12.61 9.11
C TYR A 41 -0.37 11.76 10.27
N GLU A 42 0.30 11.75 11.43
CA GLU A 42 -0.08 10.92 12.58
C GLU A 42 -1.54 11.12 12.99
N GLU A 43 -1.98 12.35 13.17
CA GLU A 43 -3.37 12.65 13.58
C GLU A 43 -4.38 12.11 12.54
N ARG A 44 -4.09 12.28 11.25
CA ARG A 44 -4.93 11.73 10.17
C ARG A 44 -4.97 10.21 10.22
N VAL A 45 -3.80 9.56 10.38
CA VAL A 45 -3.70 8.10 10.48
C VAL A 45 -4.55 7.60 11.65
N ARG A 46 -4.38 8.16 12.84
CA ARG A 46 -5.13 7.76 14.05
C ARG A 46 -6.64 7.97 13.85
N ARG A 47 -7.06 9.08 13.27
CA ARG A 47 -8.47 9.32 12.95
C ARG A 47 -9.01 8.25 12.00
N GLN A 48 -8.32 7.95 10.90
CA GLN A 48 -8.76 6.95 9.94
C GLN A 48 -8.79 5.54 10.53
N LEU A 49 -7.85 5.19 11.40
CA LEU A 49 -7.88 3.89 12.08
C LEU A 49 -9.02 3.79 13.09
N ASN A 50 -9.43 4.90 13.71
CA ASN A 50 -10.60 4.95 14.56
C ASN A 50 -11.90 4.82 13.77
N ASP A 51 -11.98 5.48 12.61
CA ASP A 51 -13.17 5.44 11.74
C ASP A 51 -13.30 4.10 10.99
N TYR A 52 -12.16 3.47 10.71
CA TYR A 52 -12.06 2.23 9.91
C TYR A 52 -11.21 1.18 10.63
N PRO A 53 -11.79 0.37 11.52
CA PRO A 53 -11.09 -0.71 12.20
C PRO A 53 -10.83 -1.86 11.21
N PHE A 54 -9.68 -1.85 10.54
CA PHE A 54 -9.37 -2.82 9.48
C PHE A 54 -9.33 -4.25 9.99
N THR A 55 -8.64 -4.47 11.10
CA THR A 55 -8.45 -5.79 11.73
C THR A 55 -8.59 -5.67 13.25
N ARG A 56 -8.68 -6.81 13.95
CA ARG A 56 -8.74 -6.82 15.43
C ARG A 56 -7.47 -6.26 16.09
N ASN A 57 -6.35 -6.41 15.42
CA ASN A 57 -5.07 -5.95 15.93
C ASN A 57 -4.45 -5.00 14.92
N ILE A 58 -4.05 -3.81 15.38
CA ILE A 58 -3.41 -2.79 14.58
C ILE A 58 -2.11 -2.39 15.27
N TYR A 59 -1.01 -2.39 14.52
CA TYR A 59 0.26 -1.84 14.95
C TYR A 59 0.60 -0.59 14.15
N LEU A 60 0.90 0.52 14.86
CA LEU A 60 1.69 1.60 14.30
C LEU A 60 3.15 1.19 14.42
N GLN A 61 3.79 1.00 13.27
CA GLN A 61 5.22 0.76 13.21
C GLN A 61 5.93 2.08 12.92
N TRP A 62 6.45 2.69 13.98
CA TRP A 62 7.19 3.93 13.90
C TRP A 62 8.59 3.69 13.38
N ASN A 63 8.96 4.38 12.31
CA ASN A 63 10.28 4.37 11.72
C ASN A 63 11.02 5.66 12.04
N TYR A 64 12.18 5.57 12.68
CA TYR A 64 13.02 6.74 12.94
C TYR A 64 13.73 7.27 11.69
N GLY A 65 13.74 6.48 10.60
CA GLY A 65 14.38 6.83 9.34
C GLY A 65 15.91 6.74 9.38
N PHE A 66 16.49 6.46 8.22
CA PHE A 66 17.95 6.26 8.11
C PHE A 66 18.77 7.51 8.44
N LYS A 67 18.18 8.70 8.38
CA LYS A 67 18.85 9.96 8.75
C LYS A 67 19.01 10.14 10.26
N ASN A 68 18.12 9.53 11.04
CA ASN A 68 18.07 9.68 12.50
C ASN A 68 18.44 8.39 13.25
N CYS A 69 18.63 7.31 12.53
CA CYS A 69 18.98 6.01 13.10
C CYS A 69 19.91 5.25 12.16
N SER A 70 20.98 4.68 12.72
CA SER A 70 21.95 3.90 11.95
C SER A 70 21.31 2.58 11.49
N LYS A 71 21.06 2.46 10.20
CA LYS A 71 20.50 1.27 9.55
C LYS A 71 21.49 0.66 8.58
N HIS A 72 21.50 -0.66 8.49
CA HIS A 72 22.30 -1.42 7.53
C HIS A 72 21.61 -1.46 6.15
N LEU A 73 21.49 -0.30 5.51
CA LEU A 73 20.96 -0.19 4.16
C LEU A 73 22.10 -0.25 3.14
N ALA A 74 21.86 -0.92 2.00
CA ALA A 74 22.84 -0.98 0.91
C ALA A 74 23.21 0.43 0.39
N LYS A 75 22.26 1.36 0.45
CA LYS A 75 22.44 2.79 0.20
C LYS A 75 21.49 3.56 1.13
N GLN A 76 21.93 4.72 1.59
CA GLN A 76 21.11 5.61 2.42
C GLN A 76 20.08 6.36 1.55
N LYS A 77 18.96 5.68 1.26
CA LYS A 77 17.88 6.17 0.40
C LYS A 77 16.51 5.88 1.01
N THR A 78 15.54 6.72 0.70
CA THR A 78 14.17 6.62 1.21
C THR A 78 13.43 5.36 0.74
N ASP A 79 13.65 4.92 -0.49
CA ASP A 79 13.07 3.70 -1.05
C ASP A 79 13.57 2.43 -0.31
N LEU A 80 14.86 2.39 0.04
CA LEU A 80 15.44 1.29 0.79
C LEU A 80 15.07 1.36 2.28
N ASP A 81 14.89 2.55 2.85
CA ASP A 81 14.39 2.72 4.21
C ASP A 81 12.94 2.23 4.36
N LEU A 82 12.11 2.47 3.34
CA LEU A 82 10.76 1.91 3.26
C LEU A 82 10.81 0.38 3.19
N SER A 83 11.68 -0.17 2.33
CA SER A 83 11.85 -1.62 2.20
C SER A 83 12.30 -2.30 3.50
N ASP A 84 13.19 -1.63 4.25
CA ASP A 84 13.61 -2.06 5.59
C ASP A 84 12.41 -2.06 6.58
N ALA A 85 11.53 -1.06 6.51
CA ALA A 85 10.30 -1.03 7.31
C ALA A 85 9.35 -2.18 6.98
N TYR A 86 9.21 -2.54 5.70
CA TYR A 86 8.45 -3.73 5.28
C TYR A 86 9.08 -5.02 5.80
N MET A 87 10.40 -5.14 5.75
CA MET A 87 11.13 -6.29 6.27
C MET A 87 10.86 -6.49 7.77
N ILE A 88 10.83 -5.42 8.56
CA ILE A 88 10.50 -5.47 9.99
C ILE A 88 9.05 -5.95 10.21
N ALA A 89 8.07 -5.44 9.44
CA ALA A 89 6.69 -5.90 9.53
C ALA A 89 6.55 -7.39 9.18
N PHE A 90 7.23 -7.84 8.12
CA PHE A 90 7.24 -9.25 7.73
C PHE A 90 7.91 -10.13 8.78
N SER A 91 9.04 -9.70 9.36
CA SER A 91 9.73 -10.42 10.44
C SER A 91 8.80 -10.63 11.65
N HIS A 92 8.10 -9.58 12.05
CA HIS A 92 7.14 -9.65 13.14
C HIS A 92 5.98 -10.59 12.80
N ALA A 93 5.44 -10.51 11.58
CA ALA A 93 4.36 -11.40 11.12
C ALA A 93 4.80 -12.88 11.12
N ILE A 94 6.03 -13.18 10.72
CA ILE A 94 6.61 -14.53 10.76
C ILE A 94 6.75 -15.01 12.20
N GLN A 95 7.27 -14.17 13.09
CA GLN A 95 7.45 -14.50 14.51
C GLN A 95 6.13 -14.87 15.19
N TYR A 96 5.05 -14.18 14.87
CA TYR A 96 3.71 -14.45 15.42
C TYR A 96 2.89 -15.43 14.59
N ASN A 97 3.47 -15.98 13.53
CA ASN A 97 2.84 -16.98 12.67
C ASN A 97 1.51 -16.54 12.04
N TYR A 98 1.40 -15.25 11.66
CA TYR A 98 0.20 -14.74 11.01
C TYR A 98 0.02 -15.33 9.60
N ASP A 99 -1.23 -15.62 9.24
CA ASP A 99 -1.58 -16.15 7.94
C ASP A 99 -1.79 -15.05 6.90
N ARG A 100 -2.33 -13.91 7.32
CA ARG A 100 -2.54 -12.72 6.48
C ARG A 100 -2.29 -11.44 7.25
N ILE A 101 -1.63 -10.49 6.61
CA ILE A 101 -1.44 -9.14 7.16
C ILE A 101 -1.83 -8.07 6.13
N LEU A 102 -2.35 -6.96 6.62
CA LEU A 102 -2.52 -5.74 5.84
C LEU A 102 -1.38 -4.77 6.19
N ILE A 103 -0.72 -4.22 5.17
CA ILE A 103 0.26 -3.13 5.36
C ILE A 103 -0.29 -1.86 4.71
N LEU A 104 -0.26 -0.77 5.47
CA LEU A 104 -0.62 0.59 5.06
C LEU A 104 0.59 1.50 5.22
N GLU A 105 0.79 2.42 4.29
CA GLU A 105 1.76 3.54 4.42
C GLU A 105 1.06 4.78 4.98
N ASP A 106 1.76 5.68 5.65
CA ASP A 106 1.15 6.81 6.39
C ASP A 106 0.40 7.84 5.53
N ASP A 107 0.52 7.74 4.21
CA ASP A 107 -0.21 8.58 3.25
C ASP A 107 -1.51 7.96 2.71
N PHE A 108 -1.94 6.83 3.28
CA PHE A 108 -3.20 6.21 2.91
C PHE A 108 -4.43 7.09 3.24
N VAL A 109 -5.46 6.98 2.42
CA VAL A 109 -6.80 7.54 2.66
C VAL A 109 -7.84 6.50 2.32
N VAL A 110 -8.75 6.25 3.26
CA VAL A 110 -9.85 5.32 3.07
C VAL A 110 -10.99 6.00 2.33
N ASN A 111 -11.46 5.33 1.28
CA ASN A 111 -12.73 5.65 0.65
C ASN A 111 -13.87 4.97 1.42
N GLU A 112 -15.10 5.23 0.99
CA GLU A 112 -16.25 4.51 1.51
C GLU A 112 -16.09 3.01 1.24
N ILE A 113 -16.11 2.20 2.31
CA ILE A 113 -16.09 0.73 2.24
C ILE A 113 -17.45 0.22 2.66
N THR A 114 -18.20 -0.27 1.70
CA THR A 114 -19.56 -0.80 1.95
C THR A 114 -19.52 -2.21 2.53
N ASN A 115 -20.65 -2.67 3.07
CA ASN A 115 -20.78 -4.06 3.53
C ASN A 115 -20.63 -5.07 2.38
N VAL A 116 -20.99 -4.68 1.16
CA VAL A 116 -20.79 -5.50 -0.04
C VAL A 116 -19.29 -5.65 -0.35
N ASP A 117 -18.52 -4.56 -0.24
CA ASP A 117 -17.07 -4.61 -0.44
C ASP A 117 -16.40 -5.51 0.59
N ARG A 118 -16.78 -5.37 1.88
CA ARG A 118 -16.27 -6.22 2.97
C ARG A 118 -16.53 -7.69 2.68
N LYS A 119 -17.78 -8.03 2.33
CA LYS A 119 -18.15 -9.40 2.00
C LYS A 119 -17.38 -9.95 0.80
N ASN A 120 -17.28 -9.17 -0.28
CA ASN A 120 -16.53 -9.58 -1.47
C ASN A 120 -15.06 -9.86 -1.16
N ILE A 121 -14.41 -9.00 -0.37
CA ILE A 121 -13.01 -9.20 0.01
C ILE A 121 -12.87 -10.42 0.91
N TYR A 122 -13.74 -10.57 1.91
CA TYR A 122 -13.74 -11.73 2.79
C TYR A 122 -13.82 -13.03 1.98
N ASP A 123 -14.83 -13.15 1.12
CA ASP A 123 -15.08 -14.34 0.28
C ASP A 123 -13.87 -14.59 -0.65
N PHE A 124 -13.29 -13.55 -1.23
CA PHE A 124 -12.14 -13.68 -2.13
C PHE A 124 -10.88 -14.18 -1.41
N LEU A 125 -10.62 -13.67 -0.21
CA LEU A 125 -9.49 -14.12 0.60
C LEU A 125 -9.63 -15.59 1.02
N GLU A 126 -10.86 -16.04 1.33
CA GLU A 126 -11.12 -17.44 1.73
C GLU A 126 -11.05 -18.40 0.53
N ILE A 127 -11.65 -18.02 -0.61
CA ILE A 127 -11.77 -18.92 -1.76
C ILE A 127 -10.45 -19.01 -2.54
N TYR A 128 -9.79 -17.87 -2.76
CA TYR A 128 -8.63 -17.80 -3.66
C TYR A 128 -7.29 -17.73 -2.94
N ASN A 129 -7.28 -17.37 -1.67
CA ASN A 129 -6.06 -17.15 -0.86
C ASN A 129 -4.94 -16.45 -1.66
N PRO A 130 -5.19 -15.24 -2.19
CA PRO A 130 -4.26 -14.56 -3.06
C PRO A 130 -2.94 -14.32 -2.32
N GLN A 131 -1.82 -14.38 -3.03
CA GLN A 131 -0.51 -14.08 -2.43
C GLN A 131 -0.42 -12.60 -2.05
N ILE A 132 -0.90 -11.73 -2.93
CA ILE A 132 -1.05 -10.30 -2.67
C ILE A 132 -2.41 -9.85 -3.22
N LEU A 133 -3.17 -9.15 -2.38
CA LEU A 133 -4.36 -8.40 -2.78
C LEU A 133 -4.11 -6.91 -2.54
N THR A 134 -4.11 -6.10 -3.61
CA THR A 134 -4.05 -4.64 -3.47
C THR A 134 -5.45 -4.06 -3.32
N LEU A 135 -5.62 -3.22 -2.31
CA LEU A 135 -6.85 -2.48 -2.03
C LEU A 135 -6.86 -1.10 -2.72
N GLY A 136 -5.74 -0.71 -3.26
CA GLY A 136 -5.53 0.47 -4.07
C GLY A 136 -4.11 0.46 -4.64
N SER A 137 -3.95 0.93 -5.85
CA SER A 137 -2.65 1.10 -6.50
C SER A 137 -2.67 2.29 -7.42
N VAL A 138 -1.50 2.89 -7.64
CA VAL A 138 -1.38 4.12 -8.42
C VAL A 138 -1.54 3.83 -9.91
N ILE A 139 -0.89 2.78 -10.39
CA ILE A 139 -0.92 2.33 -11.78
C ILE A 139 -0.96 0.81 -11.77
N THR A 140 -1.90 0.23 -12.49
CA THR A 140 -1.98 -1.22 -12.70
C THR A 140 -2.06 -1.56 -14.17
N LYS A 141 -1.46 -2.70 -14.53
CA LYS A 141 -1.77 -3.41 -15.77
C LYS A 141 -2.40 -4.72 -15.38
N SER A 142 -3.61 -4.95 -15.84
CA SER A 142 -4.38 -6.15 -15.57
C SER A 142 -4.44 -7.06 -16.78
N SER A 143 -4.65 -8.35 -16.52
CA SER A 143 -5.20 -9.27 -17.50
C SER A 143 -6.69 -8.96 -17.69
N ASP A 144 -7.29 -9.41 -18.80
CA ASP A 144 -8.73 -9.32 -19.02
C ASP A 144 -9.52 -10.35 -18.18
N LYS A 145 -8.84 -11.02 -17.24
CA LYS A 145 -9.47 -12.02 -16.37
C LYS A 145 -9.99 -11.38 -15.09
N TYR A 146 -11.29 -11.49 -14.92
CA TYR A 146 -12.01 -11.09 -13.72
C TYR A 146 -12.32 -12.32 -12.85
N TYR A 147 -12.40 -12.10 -11.55
CA TYR A 147 -12.70 -13.12 -10.57
C TYR A 147 -13.82 -12.65 -9.64
N LEU A 148 -14.55 -13.60 -9.06
CA LEU A 148 -15.61 -13.38 -8.09
C LEU A 148 -16.56 -12.24 -8.49
N ASN A 149 -17.51 -12.56 -9.40
CA ASN A 149 -18.52 -11.60 -9.86
C ASN A 149 -17.95 -10.31 -10.49
N ASN A 150 -16.81 -10.42 -11.15
CA ASN A 150 -16.10 -9.29 -11.78
C ASN A 150 -15.62 -8.21 -10.79
N ASN A 151 -15.45 -8.55 -9.51
CA ASN A 151 -14.98 -7.61 -8.51
C ASN A 151 -13.45 -7.58 -8.35
N PHE A 152 -12.75 -8.61 -8.85
CA PHE A 152 -11.30 -8.73 -8.74
C PHE A 152 -10.66 -8.92 -10.10
N LEU A 153 -9.49 -8.30 -10.26
CA LEU A 153 -8.65 -8.38 -11.45
C LEU A 153 -7.34 -9.04 -11.09
N GLN A 154 -6.89 -9.98 -11.89
CA GLN A 154 -5.50 -10.39 -11.81
C GLN A 154 -4.62 -9.33 -12.46
N ILE A 155 -3.64 -8.82 -11.74
CA ILE A 155 -2.72 -7.82 -12.24
C ILE A 155 -1.32 -8.42 -12.42
N TYR A 156 -0.59 -7.94 -13.42
CA TYR A 156 0.77 -8.37 -13.71
C TYR A 156 1.80 -7.24 -13.55
N TYR A 157 1.32 -6.02 -13.32
CA TYR A 157 2.15 -4.86 -13.01
C TYR A 157 1.39 -3.89 -12.11
N LYS A 158 2.08 -3.31 -11.15
CA LYS A 158 1.55 -2.25 -10.29
C LYS A 158 2.66 -1.30 -9.87
N ASN A 159 2.27 -0.07 -9.55
CA ASN A 159 3.09 0.87 -8.80
C ASN A 159 2.39 1.20 -7.49
N GLY A 160 3.19 1.40 -6.44
CA GLY A 160 2.73 1.70 -5.09
C GLY A 160 2.40 0.46 -4.28
N THR A 161 2.79 0.52 -3.02
CA THR A 161 2.63 -0.54 -2.01
C THR A 161 1.74 -0.12 -0.85
N HIS A 162 1.13 1.04 -0.91
CA HIS A 162 0.50 1.76 0.19
C HIS A 162 -0.68 1.06 0.90
N ALA A 163 -1.30 0.05 0.29
CA ALA A 163 -2.42 -0.70 0.89
C ALA A 163 -2.53 -2.11 0.30
N MET A 164 -1.89 -3.07 0.94
CA MET A 164 -1.85 -4.45 0.45
C MET A 164 -2.06 -5.47 1.54
N ILE A 165 -2.81 -6.52 1.22
CA ILE A 165 -2.93 -7.73 2.02
C ILE A 165 -1.96 -8.76 1.45
N TYR A 166 -1.12 -9.33 2.32
CA TYR A 166 -0.12 -10.35 2.02
C TYR A 166 -0.49 -11.63 2.74
N ASN A 167 -0.43 -12.78 2.06
CA ASN A 167 -0.55 -14.07 2.73
C ASN A 167 0.82 -14.55 3.26
N LYS A 168 0.78 -15.54 4.15
CA LYS A 168 1.96 -16.10 4.81
C LYS A 168 3.05 -16.58 3.86
N TYR A 169 2.66 -17.20 2.74
CA TYR A 169 3.62 -17.67 1.76
C TYR A 169 4.47 -16.54 1.19
N ILE A 170 3.80 -15.46 0.75
CA ILE A 170 4.51 -14.33 0.14
C ILE A 170 5.29 -13.50 1.18
N ILE A 171 4.77 -13.40 2.43
CA ILE A 171 5.49 -12.77 3.54
C ILE A 171 6.86 -13.42 3.73
N ASN A 172 6.91 -14.75 3.85
CA ASN A 172 8.14 -15.50 4.03
C ASN A 172 9.11 -15.30 2.85
N LYS A 173 8.59 -15.26 1.63
CA LYS A 173 9.40 -15.09 0.43
C LYS A 173 9.97 -13.69 0.32
N LEU A 174 9.12 -12.65 0.47
CA LEU A 174 9.55 -11.26 0.43
C LEU A 174 10.55 -10.94 1.55
N TYR A 175 10.32 -11.47 2.75
CA TYR A 175 11.26 -11.33 3.86
C TYR A 175 12.66 -11.85 3.48
N LYS A 176 12.75 -13.05 2.91
CA LYS A 176 14.03 -13.64 2.48
C LYS A 176 14.72 -12.81 1.40
N GLU A 177 13.97 -12.32 0.42
CA GLU A 177 14.51 -11.51 -0.66
C GLU A 177 15.03 -10.16 -0.15
N LEU A 178 14.25 -9.47 0.71
CA LEU A 178 14.65 -8.20 1.32
C LEU A 178 15.87 -8.38 2.23
N TYR A 179 15.90 -9.46 3.01
CA TYR A 179 16.99 -9.77 3.91
C TYR A 179 18.32 -10.01 3.17
N ASN A 180 18.27 -10.71 2.03
CA ASN A 180 19.46 -11.05 1.27
C ASN A 180 19.96 -9.92 0.36
N ASN A 181 19.06 -9.08 -0.18
CA ASN A 181 19.40 -8.20 -1.28
C ASN A 181 19.03 -6.72 -1.07
N ILE A 182 18.35 -6.35 0.02
CA ILE A 182 17.85 -4.98 0.29
C ILE A 182 17.44 -4.25 -0.99
N LEU A 183 16.39 -4.76 -1.64
CA LEU A 183 15.84 -4.20 -2.86
C LEU A 183 14.69 -3.22 -2.52
N ASP A 184 14.41 -2.33 -3.44
CA ASP A 184 13.20 -1.50 -3.39
C ASP A 184 11.95 -2.40 -3.42
N ILE A 185 11.10 -2.31 -2.38
CA ILE A 185 9.92 -3.17 -2.22
C ILE A 185 8.94 -3.03 -3.40
N ASP A 186 8.79 -1.84 -3.98
CA ASP A 186 7.98 -1.64 -5.16
C ASP A 186 8.51 -2.43 -6.35
N LYS A 187 9.82 -2.35 -6.61
CA LYS A 187 10.48 -3.10 -7.68
C LYS A 187 10.45 -4.60 -7.42
N LEU A 188 10.67 -5.00 -6.17
CA LEU A 188 10.64 -6.41 -5.78
C LEU A 188 9.26 -7.00 -6.02
N THR A 189 8.19 -6.34 -5.57
CA THR A 189 6.83 -6.80 -5.80
C THR A 189 6.44 -6.75 -7.28
N CYS A 190 6.90 -5.78 -8.05
CA CYS A 190 6.73 -5.75 -9.51
C CYS A 190 7.47 -6.89 -10.22
N ASN A 191 8.72 -7.16 -9.86
CA ASN A 191 9.53 -8.22 -10.47
C ASN A 191 8.99 -9.62 -10.15
N ILE A 192 8.54 -9.80 -8.90
CA ILE A 192 7.92 -11.06 -8.46
C ILE A 192 6.63 -11.32 -9.24
N THR A 193 5.88 -10.26 -9.60
CA THR A 193 4.63 -10.39 -10.38
C THR A 193 4.86 -10.88 -11.80
N ASN A 194 6.01 -10.54 -12.40
CA ASN A 194 6.26 -10.86 -13.81
C ASN A 194 6.48 -12.36 -14.09
N ASN A 195 6.79 -13.20 -13.09
CA ASN A 195 7.18 -14.58 -13.35
C ASN A 195 6.51 -15.69 -12.52
N THR A 196 5.93 -15.44 -11.34
CA THR A 196 5.47 -16.55 -10.48
C THR A 196 4.35 -16.24 -9.50
N PHE A 197 3.90 -15.00 -9.33
CA PHE A 197 2.96 -14.66 -8.27
C PHE A 197 1.61 -14.15 -8.77
N LYS A 198 0.56 -14.60 -8.08
CA LYS A 198 -0.80 -14.17 -8.34
C LYS A 198 -1.12 -12.95 -7.50
N ILE A 199 -0.98 -11.76 -8.11
CA ILE A 199 -1.42 -10.51 -7.51
C ILE A 199 -2.79 -10.16 -8.06
N TYR A 200 -3.65 -9.75 -7.17
CA TYR A 200 -5.00 -9.31 -7.51
C TYR A 200 -5.24 -7.90 -7.02
N SER A 201 -6.12 -7.20 -7.72
CA SER A 201 -6.63 -5.90 -7.32
C SER A 201 -8.13 -5.98 -7.16
N TYR A 202 -8.65 -5.39 -6.10
CA TYR A 202 -10.09 -5.11 -6.03
C TYR A 202 -10.43 -4.06 -7.09
N LYS A 203 -11.58 -4.24 -7.76
CA LYS A 203 -12.00 -3.40 -8.87
C LYS A 203 -12.11 -1.92 -8.49
N LEU A 204 -12.60 -1.64 -7.28
CA LEU A 204 -12.69 -0.30 -6.73
C LEU A 204 -11.51 -0.07 -5.79
N PRO A 205 -10.66 0.95 -6.00
CA PRO A 205 -9.65 1.28 -5.03
C PRO A 205 -10.33 1.78 -3.74
N LEU A 206 -10.27 0.93 -2.70
CA LEU A 206 -10.89 1.22 -1.40
C LEU A 206 -9.99 2.10 -0.53
N ILE A 207 -8.69 1.98 -0.75
CA ILE A 207 -7.67 2.73 -0.02
C ILE A 207 -6.74 3.34 -1.05
N ILE A 208 -6.66 4.65 -1.05
CA ILE A 208 -5.89 5.43 -2.01
C ILE A 208 -4.67 6.05 -1.37
N GLN A 209 -3.68 6.41 -2.17
CA GLN A 209 -2.48 7.09 -1.72
C GLN A 209 -2.59 8.58 -1.99
N LEU A 210 -2.28 9.40 -0.99
CA LEU A 210 -2.01 10.82 -1.20
C LEU A 210 -0.59 10.99 -1.73
N PHE A 211 -0.40 12.04 -2.51
CA PHE A 211 0.91 12.43 -3.06
C PHE A 211 1.32 13.80 -2.52
N PRO A 212 1.60 13.92 -1.21
CA PRO A 212 2.10 15.17 -0.66
C PRO A 212 3.51 15.45 -1.20
N LYS A 213 3.92 16.70 -1.16
CA LYS A 213 5.32 17.07 -1.46
C LYS A 213 6.23 16.44 -0.41
N THR A 214 6.96 15.41 -0.80
CA THR A 214 7.93 14.70 0.03
C THR A 214 9.28 14.70 -0.67
N GLU A 215 10.33 14.35 0.05
CA GLU A 215 11.66 14.17 -0.53
C GLU A 215 11.64 13.08 -1.62
N ASN A 216 10.91 11.99 -1.37
CA ASN A 216 10.76 10.91 -2.34
C ASN A 216 10.09 11.40 -3.62
N ARG A 217 8.96 12.12 -3.51
CA ARG A 217 8.26 12.70 -4.67
C ARG A 217 9.14 13.67 -5.48
N SER A 218 9.96 14.46 -4.81
CA SER A 218 10.86 15.42 -5.48
C SER A 218 11.92 14.73 -6.35
N ASN A 219 12.16 13.44 -6.09
CA ASN A 219 13.18 12.64 -6.78
C ASN A 219 12.61 11.65 -7.81
N TRP A 220 11.30 11.68 -8.08
CA TRP A 220 10.67 10.73 -9.03
C TRP A 220 11.19 10.85 -10.45
N HIS A 221 11.54 12.06 -10.86
CA HIS A 221 12.02 12.34 -12.22
C HIS A 221 13.36 13.10 -12.18
N SER A 222 14.33 12.58 -12.89
CA SER A 222 15.59 13.32 -13.14
C SER A 222 15.38 14.54 -14.02
N ASN A 223 14.33 14.55 -14.86
CA ASN A 223 13.97 15.65 -15.75
C ASN A 223 13.01 16.61 -15.04
N LYS A 224 13.42 17.86 -14.86
CA LYS A 224 12.65 18.93 -14.20
C LYS A 224 11.28 19.18 -14.87
N PHE A 225 11.19 19.06 -16.20
CA PHE A 225 9.92 19.23 -16.91
C PHE A 225 8.94 18.09 -16.60
N LYS A 226 9.42 16.83 -16.59
CA LYS A 226 8.57 15.69 -16.20
C LYS A 226 8.11 15.81 -14.74
N GLN A 227 8.98 16.28 -13.85
CA GLN A 227 8.60 16.53 -12.46
C GLN A 227 7.53 17.62 -12.36
N PHE A 228 7.67 18.72 -13.10
CA PHE A 228 6.66 19.79 -13.14
C PHE A 228 5.31 19.27 -13.64
N VAL A 229 5.29 18.48 -14.73
CA VAL A 229 4.04 17.90 -15.27
C VAL A 229 3.39 16.96 -14.24
N SER A 230 4.16 16.12 -13.56
CA SER A 230 3.66 15.26 -12.48
C SER A 230 3.04 16.07 -11.34
N ASP A 231 3.73 17.10 -10.88
CA ASP A 231 3.26 17.97 -9.79
C ASP A 231 1.98 18.71 -10.18
N PHE A 232 1.89 19.17 -11.43
CA PHE A 232 0.72 19.84 -11.97
C PHE A 232 -0.49 18.89 -12.04
N LEU A 233 -0.30 17.65 -12.50
CA LEU A 233 -1.34 16.63 -12.55
C LEU A 233 -1.83 16.28 -11.14
N ILE A 234 -0.93 16.09 -10.19
CA ILE A 234 -1.27 15.82 -8.80
C ILE A 234 -2.08 16.98 -8.22
N TRP A 235 -1.69 18.21 -8.50
CA TRP A 235 -2.40 19.40 -8.04
C TRP A 235 -3.79 19.53 -8.69
N ILE A 236 -3.93 19.38 -10.01
CA ILE A 236 -5.23 19.44 -10.71
C ILE A 236 -6.19 18.37 -10.17
N LEU A 237 -5.70 17.13 -10.04
CA LEU A 237 -6.50 16.00 -9.56
C LEU A 237 -6.72 16.03 -8.04
N GLY A 238 -6.08 16.96 -7.34
CA GLY A 238 -6.21 17.10 -5.88
C GLY A 238 -5.61 15.93 -5.09
N LEU A 239 -4.67 15.16 -5.69
CA LEU A 239 -4.10 13.96 -5.10
C LEU A 239 -3.21 14.23 -3.87
N ASP A 240 -2.86 15.47 -3.62
CA ASP A 240 -2.07 15.94 -2.48
C ASP A 240 -2.91 16.34 -1.26
N ASN A 241 -4.24 16.33 -1.40
CA ASN A 241 -5.16 16.78 -0.35
C ASN A 241 -6.37 15.86 -0.24
N GLU A 242 -6.63 15.31 0.97
CA GLU A 242 -7.70 14.36 1.23
C GLU A 242 -9.09 14.86 0.78
N LYS A 243 -9.46 16.10 1.14
CA LYS A 243 -10.77 16.65 0.80
C LYS A 243 -10.98 16.83 -0.70
N ARG A 244 -9.94 17.28 -1.41
CA ARG A 244 -9.96 17.44 -2.86
C ARG A 244 -9.99 16.09 -3.55
N TYR A 245 -9.18 15.14 -3.10
CA TYR A 245 -9.09 13.80 -3.66
C TYR A 245 -10.45 13.07 -3.55
N LYS A 246 -11.11 13.10 -2.41
CA LYS A 246 -12.44 12.49 -2.25
C LYS A 246 -13.49 13.07 -3.22
N LYS A 247 -13.38 14.35 -3.60
CA LYS A 247 -14.25 14.96 -4.61
C LYS A 247 -13.96 14.48 -6.04
N THR A 248 -12.69 14.27 -6.36
CA THR A 248 -12.24 13.88 -7.70
C THR A 248 -12.14 12.36 -7.85
N TYR A 249 -12.27 11.62 -6.78
CA TYR A 249 -12.10 10.18 -6.72
C TYR A 249 -12.93 9.43 -7.77
N LYS A 250 -14.21 9.75 -7.90
CA LYS A 250 -15.10 9.12 -8.87
C LYS A 250 -14.60 9.33 -10.30
N LEU A 251 -14.11 10.53 -10.60
CA LEU A 251 -13.52 10.85 -11.89
C LEU A 251 -12.22 10.08 -12.13
N ILE A 252 -11.37 9.96 -11.11
CA ILE A 252 -10.10 9.22 -11.19
C ILE A 252 -10.37 7.73 -11.35
N HIS A 253 -11.36 7.21 -10.64
CA HIS A 253 -11.81 5.82 -10.77
C HIS A 253 -12.26 5.51 -12.20
N ASP A 254 -13.09 6.37 -12.80
CA ASP A 254 -13.55 6.22 -14.17
C ASP A 254 -12.38 6.29 -15.17
N ILE A 255 -11.33 7.06 -14.87
CA ILE A 255 -10.13 7.12 -15.69
C ILE A 255 -9.29 5.83 -15.57
N HIS A 256 -9.22 5.20 -14.40
CA HIS A 256 -8.43 3.99 -14.18
C HIS A 256 -9.01 2.76 -14.86
N PHE A 257 -10.34 2.64 -14.98
CA PHE A 257 -11.01 1.43 -15.43
C PHE A 257 -11.65 1.51 -16.81
N GLU A 258 -11.70 2.69 -17.45
CA GLU A 258 -12.28 2.83 -18.79
C GLU A 258 -11.27 3.22 -19.87
N LYS A 259 -11.71 3.07 -21.14
CA LYS A 259 -11.00 3.44 -22.38
C LYS A 259 -10.27 4.81 -22.35
N LYS A 260 -10.61 5.70 -21.42
CA LYS A 260 -9.99 7.02 -21.23
C LYS A 260 -8.52 6.94 -20.82
N TYR A 261 -8.09 5.87 -20.14
CA TYR A 261 -6.66 5.64 -19.87
C TYR A 261 -5.84 5.54 -21.17
N LYS A 262 -6.41 5.04 -22.27
CA LYS A 262 -5.76 5.04 -23.58
C LYS A 262 -5.50 6.45 -24.11
N ILE A 263 -6.34 7.41 -23.76
CA ILE A 263 -6.20 8.82 -24.20
C ILE A 263 -5.11 9.51 -23.41
N LEU A 264 -5.10 9.37 -22.08
CA LEU A 264 -4.03 9.91 -21.22
C LEU A 264 -2.67 9.31 -21.60
N LYS A 265 -2.60 8.01 -21.84
CA LYS A 265 -1.39 7.33 -22.31
C LYS A 265 -0.95 7.83 -23.69
N LYS A 266 -1.88 8.11 -24.61
CA LYS A 266 -1.55 8.73 -25.90
C LYS A 266 -1.02 10.16 -25.75
N ILE A 267 -1.56 10.93 -24.80
CA ILE A 267 -1.08 12.29 -24.52
C ILE A 267 0.31 12.22 -23.88
N LEU A 268 0.52 11.38 -22.87
CA LEU A 268 1.82 11.23 -22.22
C LEU A 268 2.90 10.65 -23.15
N ASN A 269 2.53 9.75 -24.06
CA ASN A 269 3.46 9.22 -25.07
C ASN A 269 3.78 10.21 -26.20
N LYS A 270 2.96 11.25 -26.43
CA LYS A 270 3.24 12.32 -27.38
C LYS A 270 4.13 13.42 -26.79
N ILE A 271 4.26 13.46 -25.47
CA ILE A 271 5.12 14.39 -24.73
C ILE A 271 6.52 13.77 -24.49
N ASN A 272 6.69 12.50 -24.79
CA ASN A 272 7.97 11.78 -24.84
C ASN A 272 8.51 11.76 -26.27
#